data_0e54f281ac44b21a3ad22ab2ae5deab0
#
_entry.id   0e54f281ac44b21a3ad22ab2ae5deab0
#
_cell.length_a   1.000
_cell.length_b   1.000
_cell.length_c   1.000
_cell.angle_alpha   90.00
_cell.angle_beta   90.00
_cell.angle_gamma   90.00
#
_symmetry.space_group_name_H-M   'P 1'
#
loop_
_entity.id
_entity.type
_entity.pdbx_description
1 polymer ?
#
loop_
_entity_poly.entity_id
_entity_poly.type
_entity_poly.pdbx_seq_one_letter_code
_entity_poly.pdbx_strand_id
1 'polypeptide(L)'
;VVREIKEFPVDKYDLVINDFEAITAWACHKRDVPCFALSHQYSLLSPKAPKPKRFDPIGTWFLNNYAPVKEGVGFHFEAYDKNIFTPVIRERIRKTKPVDSGHYTVYLPAYDDKKLLKLFMKFSGVQWHIFSKHVSAILLLFREYILH
;
A
#
# COMPACT_ATOMS: atom_id res chain seq x y z
N VAL A 1 20.42 -4.78 -8.77
CA VAL A 1 20.28 -4.04 -7.48
C VAL A 1 21.61 -3.38 -7.07
N VAL A 2 22.72 -4.13 -6.80
CA VAL A 2 23.99 -3.52 -6.33
C VAL A 2 24.58 -2.54 -7.33
N ARG A 3 24.53 -2.85 -8.63
CA ARG A 3 24.95 -1.97 -9.71
C ARG A 3 24.08 -0.71 -9.77
N GLU A 4 22.77 -0.85 -9.71
CA GLU A 4 21.81 0.26 -9.74
C GLU A 4 22.03 1.23 -8.57
N ILE A 5 22.26 0.71 -7.35
CA ILE A 5 22.59 1.52 -6.17
C ILE A 5 23.85 2.38 -6.41
N LYS A 6 24.87 1.81 -7.11
CA LYS A 6 26.11 2.54 -7.42
C LYS A 6 25.92 3.60 -8.52
N GLU A 7 25.06 3.33 -9.49
CA GLU A 7 24.89 4.17 -10.65
C GLU A 7 23.78 5.20 -10.50
N PHE A 8 22.90 5.04 -9.50
CA PHE A 8 21.76 5.95 -9.30
C PHE A 8 22.25 7.37 -8.94
N PRO A 9 21.85 8.41 -9.67
CA PRO A 9 22.46 9.74 -9.59
C PRO A 9 21.89 10.58 -8.43
N VAL A 10 21.94 10.09 -7.19
CA VAL A 10 21.45 10.81 -6.00
C VAL A 10 22.23 12.08 -5.70
N ASP A 11 23.50 12.14 -6.09
CA ASP A 11 24.39 13.28 -5.87
C ASP A 11 23.96 14.56 -6.60
N LYS A 12 22.97 14.47 -7.48
CA LYS A 12 22.38 15.61 -8.20
C LYS A 12 21.31 16.34 -7.38
N TYR A 13 20.95 15.82 -6.20
CA TYR A 13 19.85 16.31 -5.39
C TYR A 13 20.33 16.69 -4.00
N ASP A 14 19.83 17.80 -3.48
CA ASP A 14 20.10 18.26 -2.11
C ASP A 14 19.33 17.45 -1.08
N LEU A 15 18.18 16.87 -1.49
CA LEU A 15 17.32 16.04 -0.67
C LEU A 15 16.60 15.00 -1.54
N VAL A 16 16.55 13.76 -1.10
CA VAL A 16 15.76 12.69 -1.71
C VAL A 16 14.60 12.33 -0.78
N ILE A 17 13.39 12.29 -1.32
CA ILE A 17 12.22 11.76 -0.63
C ILE A 17 12.03 10.31 -1.07
N ASN A 18 11.95 9.40 -0.10
CA ASN A 18 11.90 7.96 -0.33
C ASN A 18 10.59 7.35 0.19
N ASP A 19 9.87 6.67 -0.70
CA ASP A 19 8.68 5.87 -0.35
C ASP A 19 9.04 4.38 -0.29
N PHE A 20 9.84 4.01 0.71
CA PHE A 20 10.28 2.64 0.99
C PHE A 20 10.91 1.93 -0.22
N GLU A 21 11.72 2.65 -0.99
CA GLU A 21 12.41 2.14 -2.17
C GLU A 21 13.90 1.92 -1.86
N ALA A 22 14.38 0.70 -2.06
CA ALA A 22 15.69 0.26 -1.59
C ALA A 22 16.86 0.90 -2.36
N ILE A 23 16.76 1.10 -3.69
CA ILE A 23 17.90 1.53 -4.50
C ILE A 23 18.29 2.96 -4.14
N THR A 24 17.33 3.88 -4.10
CA THR A 24 17.58 5.28 -3.75
C THR A 24 17.97 5.43 -2.29
N ALA A 25 17.31 4.70 -1.37
CA ALA A 25 17.66 4.74 0.06
C ALA A 25 19.12 4.28 0.31
N TRP A 26 19.53 3.15 -0.27
CA TRP A 26 20.89 2.66 -0.16
C TRP A 26 21.92 3.53 -0.90
N ALA A 27 21.54 4.13 -2.04
CA ALA A 27 22.41 5.06 -2.75
C ALA A 27 22.69 6.31 -1.90
N CYS A 28 21.65 6.90 -1.30
CA CYS A 28 21.76 8.02 -0.38
C CYS A 28 22.59 7.65 0.86
N HIS A 29 22.28 6.51 1.49
CA HIS A 29 23.02 6.04 2.67
C HIS A 29 24.51 5.85 2.43
N LYS A 30 24.90 5.32 1.26
CA LYS A 30 26.32 5.09 0.92
C LYS A 30 27.08 6.35 0.53
N ARG A 31 26.40 7.39 0.07
CA ARG A 31 27.02 8.64 -0.41
C ARG A 31 26.74 9.82 0.51
N ASP A 32 26.11 9.56 1.65
CA ASP A 32 25.75 10.57 2.65
C ASP A 32 24.89 11.71 2.07
N VAL A 33 24.04 11.39 1.10
CA VAL A 33 23.03 12.33 0.55
C VAL A 33 21.82 12.33 1.49
N PRO A 34 21.31 13.53 1.86
CA PRO A 34 20.12 13.64 2.69
C PRO A 34 18.94 12.87 2.11
N CYS A 35 18.33 11.99 2.90
CA CYS A 35 17.20 11.18 2.51
C CYS A 35 16.12 11.21 3.58
N PHE A 36 14.88 11.49 3.19
CA PHE A 36 13.73 11.60 4.07
C PHE A 36 12.66 10.59 3.68
N ALA A 37 12.26 9.74 4.61
CA ALA A 37 11.21 8.77 4.37
C ALA A 37 9.83 9.43 4.40
N LEU A 38 9.01 9.09 3.40
CA LEU A 38 7.62 9.51 3.33
C LEU A 38 6.77 8.31 2.89
N SER A 39 6.47 7.40 3.82
CA SER A 39 5.87 6.12 3.48
C SER A 39 5.02 5.53 4.60
N HIS A 40 4.10 4.62 4.23
CA HIS A 40 3.37 3.82 5.22
C HIS A 40 4.34 2.94 6.05
N GLN A 41 5.32 2.34 5.42
CA GLN A 41 6.27 1.43 6.08
C GLN A 41 7.09 2.12 7.17
N TYR A 42 7.41 3.40 7.00
CA TYR A 42 8.11 4.16 8.02
C TYR A 42 7.30 4.27 9.33
N SER A 43 5.97 4.29 9.27
CA SER A 43 5.11 4.27 10.46
C SER A 43 5.28 3.01 11.30
N LEU A 44 5.60 1.88 10.66
CA LEU A 44 5.76 0.59 11.33
C LEU A 44 7.07 0.50 12.14
N LEU A 45 8.00 1.42 11.95
CA LEU A 45 9.23 1.52 12.75
C LEU A 45 8.94 2.06 14.16
N SER A 46 7.90 2.86 14.34
CA SER A 46 7.53 3.37 15.67
C SER A 46 7.13 2.23 16.62
N PRO A 47 7.61 2.23 17.87
CA PRO A 47 7.18 1.28 18.88
C PRO A 47 5.69 1.43 19.26
N LYS A 48 5.09 2.59 19.00
CA LYS A 48 3.68 2.89 19.30
C LYS A 48 2.72 2.40 18.22
N ALA A 49 3.19 2.13 17.02
CA ALA A 49 2.36 1.55 15.96
C ALA A 49 1.99 0.08 16.30
N PRO A 50 0.79 -0.38 15.91
CA PRO A 50 0.37 -1.75 16.14
C PRO A 50 1.39 -2.76 15.60
N LYS A 51 1.68 -3.77 16.39
CA LYS A 51 2.61 -4.84 16.04
C LYS A 51 1.88 -6.18 15.89
N PRO A 52 2.39 -7.09 15.05
CA PRO A 52 1.88 -8.46 14.99
C PRO A 52 1.92 -9.14 16.36
N LYS A 53 0.91 -9.96 16.66
CA LYS A 53 0.89 -10.73 17.92
C LYS A 53 2.06 -11.70 18.06
N ARG A 54 2.59 -12.21 16.94
CA ARG A 54 3.78 -13.06 16.91
C ARG A 54 4.95 -12.25 16.43
N PHE A 55 6.05 -12.31 17.19
CA PHE A 55 7.30 -11.68 16.79
C PHE A 55 7.86 -12.37 15.54
N ASP A 56 8.15 -11.58 14.52
CA ASP A 56 8.80 -12.02 13.29
C ASP A 56 10.16 -11.33 13.16
N PRO A 57 11.25 -12.02 13.55
CA PRO A 57 12.58 -11.43 13.50
C PRO A 57 13.05 -11.13 12.08
N ILE A 58 12.68 -11.96 11.10
CA ILE A 58 13.08 -11.78 9.70
C ILE A 58 12.36 -10.57 9.10
N GLY A 59 11.04 -10.49 9.28
CA GLY A 59 10.24 -9.35 8.82
C GLY A 59 10.66 -8.04 9.49
N THR A 60 10.98 -8.09 10.79
CA THR A 60 11.50 -6.92 11.52
C THR A 60 12.86 -6.48 11.00
N TRP A 61 13.77 -7.42 10.77
CA TRP A 61 15.08 -7.13 10.17
C TRP A 61 14.92 -6.53 8.77
N PHE A 62 14.08 -7.11 7.95
CA PHE A 62 13.78 -6.61 6.60
C PHE A 62 13.23 -5.19 6.65
N LEU A 63 12.22 -4.93 7.48
CA LEU A 63 11.62 -3.60 7.63
C LEU A 63 12.66 -2.53 7.99
N ASN A 64 13.61 -2.86 8.88
CA ASN A 64 14.65 -1.93 9.34
C ASN A 64 15.78 -1.71 8.33
N ASN A 65 16.03 -2.67 7.43
CA ASN A 65 17.23 -2.66 6.59
C ASN A 65 16.94 -2.57 5.09
N TYR A 66 15.71 -2.74 4.66
CA TYR A 66 15.35 -2.73 3.23
C TYR A 66 15.61 -1.36 2.59
N ALA A 67 15.12 -0.31 3.22
CA ALA A 67 15.31 1.08 2.77
C ALA A 67 15.80 1.92 3.96
N PRO A 68 17.13 1.97 4.20
CA PRO A 68 17.70 2.63 5.38
C PRO A 68 17.57 4.15 5.26
N VAL A 69 16.63 4.73 5.97
CA VAL A 69 16.42 6.18 6.09
C VAL A 69 16.28 6.53 7.55
N LYS A 70 17.06 7.53 8.01
CA LYS A 70 17.14 7.91 9.44
C LYS A 70 15.95 8.77 9.89
N GLU A 71 15.46 9.64 9.02
CA GLU A 71 14.42 10.61 9.31
C GLU A 71 13.24 10.47 8.37
N GLY A 72 12.04 10.73 8.85
CA GLY A 72 10.87 10.62 7.99
C GLY A 72 9.55 10.83 8.69
N VAL A 73 8.52 10.71 7.88
CA VAL A 73 7.12 10.73 8.25
C VAL A 73 6.45 9.45 7.79
N GLY A 74 5.71 8.82 8.67
CA GLY A 74 4.90 7.65 8.39
C GLY A 74 3.44 8.01 8.15
N PHE A 75 2.75 7.18 7.37
CA PHE A 75 1.30 7.23 7.24
C PHE A 75 0.67 5.98 7.84
N HIS A 76 -0.36 6.17 8.66
CA HIS A 76 -1.15 5.07 9.21
C HIS A 76 -2.61 5.51 9.39
N PHE A 77 -3.53 4.57 9.59
CA PHE A 77 -4.95 4.90 9.80
C PHE A 77 -5.18 5.74 11.05
N GLU A 78 -4.24 5.73 12.00
CA GLU A 78 -4.23 6.55 13.20
C GLU A 78 -2.83 7.14 13.42
N ALA A 79 -2.77 8.35 13.99
CA ALA A 79 -1.52 9.04 14.32
C ALA A 79 -0.97 8.51 15.66
N TYR A 80 -0.35 7.35 15.66
CA TYR A 80 0.19 6.69 16.85
C TYR A 80 1.38 7.42 17.48
N ASP A 81 2.09 8.23 16.72
CA ASP A 81 3.26 8.99 17.18
C ASP A 81 3.37 10.33 16.45
N LYS A 82 4.22 11.24 16.98
CA LYS A 82 4.42 12.60 16.44
C LYS A 82 4.78 12.67 14.95
N ASN A 83 5.46 11.65 14.43
CA ASN A 83 5.88 11.55 13.03
C ASN A 83 4.98 10.63 12.20
N ILE A 84 3.81 10.25 12.72
CA ILE A 84 2.84 9.42 12.02
C ILE A 84 1.57 10.21 11.79
N PHE A 85 1.19 10.34 10.55
CA PHE A 85 0.00 11.06 10.11
C PHE A 85 -1.04 10.12 9.52
N THR A 86 -2.28 10.56 9.45
CA THR A 86 -3.33 9.85 8.73
C THR A 86 -3.09 9.95 7.22
N PRO A 87 -3.61 8.98 6.42
CA PRO A 87 -3.38 8.94 5.00
C PRO A 87 -3.80 10.22 4.27
N VAL A 88 -3.02 10.62 3.29
CA VAL A 88 -3.37 11.73 2.40
C VAL A 88 -4.48 11.29 1.47
N ILE A 89 -5.66 11.86 1.64
CA ILE A 89 -6.82 11.61 0.80
C ILE A 89 -7.07 12.83 -0.08
N ARG A 90 -7.17 12.62 -1.38
CA ARG A 90 -7.46 13.69 -2.35
C ARG A 90 -8.74 14.44 -1.95
N GLU A 91 -8.68 15.76 -1.98
CA GLU A 91 -9.79 16.62 -1.55
C GLU A 91 -11.10 16.28 -2.26
N ARG A 92 -11.06 15.96 -3.55
CA ARG A 92 -12.21 15.50 -4.32
C ARG A 92 -12.91 14.30 -3.67
N ILE A 93 -12.14 13.31 -3.19
CA ILE A 93 -12.69 12.10 -2.55
C ILE A 93 -13.23 12.47 -1.17
N ARG A 94 -12.51 13.29 -0.41
CA ARG A 94 -12.93 13.72 0.93
C ARG A 94 -14.24 14.50 0.91
N LYS A 95 -14.50 15.29 -0.14
CA LYS A 95 -15.73 16.06 -0.32
C LYS A 95 -16.88 15.25 -0.89
N THR A 96 -16.64 14.05 -1.38
CA THR A 96 -17.70 13.19 -1.92
C THR A 96 -18.62 12.74 -0.79
N LYS A 97 -19.91 12.96 -0.95
CA LYS A 97 -20.93 12.40 -0.05
C LYS A 97 -21.07 10.90 -0.35
N PRO A 98 -20.84 10.02 0.63
CA PRO A 98 -21.05 8.60 0.41
C PRO A 98 -22.52 8.30 0.18
N VAL A 99 -22.79 7.39 -0.73
CA VAL A 99 -24.13 6.84 -0.98
C VAL A 99 -24.07 5.32 -0.85
N ASP A 100 -25.11 4.74 -0.28
CA ASP A 100 -25.29 3.30 -0.29
C ASP A 100 -26.04 2.92 -1.56
N SER A 101 -25.33 2.23 -2.46
CA SER A 101 -25.89 1.73 -3.72
C SER A 101 -26.28 0.25 -3.64
N GLY A 102 -26.29 -0.33 -2.46
CA GLY A 102 -26.71 -1.71 -2.21
C GLY A 102 -25.79 -2.78 -2.78
N HIS A 103 -24.53 -2.44 -3.06
CA HIS A 103 -23.56 -3.40 -3.58
C HIS A 103 -22.28 -3.49 -2.70
N TYR A 104 -21.57 -4.60 -2.83
CA TYR A 104 -20.25 -4.79 -2.25
C TYR A 104 -19.18 -4.67 -3.32
N THR A 105 -18.18 -3.82 -3.07
CA THR A 105 -17.02 -3.67 -3.95
C THR A 105 -15.92 -4.63 -3.52
N VAL A 106 -15.36 -5.38 -4.48
CA VAL A 106 -14.28 -6.34 -4.27
C VAL A 106 -13.07 -5.93 -5.10
N TYR A 107 -11.92 -5.75 -4.45
CA TYR A 107 -10.63 -5.54 -5.09
C TYR A 107 -9.59 -6.49 -4.46
N LEU A 108 -9.41 -7.65 -5.07
CA LEU A 108 -8.50 -8.71 -4.63
C LEU A 108 -7.53 -9.09 -5.77
N PRO A 109 -6.62 -8.20 -6.15
CA PRO A 109 -5.81 -8.35 -7.36
C PRO A 109 -4.79 -9.50 -7.32
N ALA A 110 -4.57 -10.12 -6.18
CA ALA A 110 -3.70 -11.29 -6.02
C ALA A 110 -4.41 -12.62 -6.26
N TYR A 111 -5.73 -12.58 -6.42
CA TYR A 111 -6.54 -13.79 -6.60
C TYR A 111 -6.99 -13.92 -8.06
N ASP A 112 -7.19 -15.17 -8.48
CA ASP A 112 -7.73 -15.52 -9.79
C ASP A 112 -9.22 -15.15 -9.89
N ASP A 113 -9.59 -14.44 -10.95
CA ASP A 113 -10.96 -13.93 -11.14
C ASP A 113 -12.00 -15.07 -11.17
N LYS A 114 -11.69 -16.22 -11.81
CA LYS A 114 -12.62 -17.36 -11.89
C LYS A 114 -12.89 -17.95 -10.50
N LYS A 115 -11.88 -17.97 -9.64
CA LYS A 115 -12.04 -18.44 -8.25
C LYS A 115 -12.88 -17.46 -7.44
N LEU A 116 -12.67 -16.16 -7.61
CA LEU A 116 -13.47 -15.13 -6.96
C LEU A 116 -14.93 -15.19 -7.42
N LEU A 117 -15.18 -15.25 -8.72
CA LEU A 117 -16.53 -15.41 -9.27
C LEU A 117 -17.23 -16.65 -8.69
N LYS A 118 -16.58 -17.82 -8.75
CA LYS A 118 -17.12 -19.05 -8.18
C LYS A 118 -17.42 -18.96 -6.68
N LEU A 119 -16.64 -18.17 -5.93
CA LEU A 119 -16.88 -17.95 -4.51
C LEU A 119 -18.10 -17.05 -4.31
N PHE A 120 -18.14 -15.89 -4.96
CA PHE A 120 -19.18 -14.89 -4.74
C PHE A 120 -20.54 -15.30 -5.28
N MET A 121 -20.59 -16.12 -6.33
CA MET A 121 -21.84 -16.74 -6.81
C MET A 121 -22.56 -17.61 -5.76
N LYS A 122 -21.89 -18.04 -4.70
CA LYS A 122 -22.52 -18.78 -3.59
C LYS A 122 -23.39 -17.90 -2.69
N PHE A 123 -23.21 -16.59 -2.74
CA PHE A 123 -23.95 -15.63 -1.91
C PHE A 123 -25.11 -15.04 -2.75
N SER A 124 -26.23 -15.73 -2.68
CA SER A 124 -27.45 -15.28 -3.36
C SER A 124 -28.00 -14.01 -2.72
N GLY A 125 -28.52 -13.08 -3.55
CA GLY A 125 -29.10 -11.82 -3.08
C GLY A 125 -28.10 -10.72 -2.78
N VAL A 126 -26.81 -10.92 -3.06
CA VAL A 126 -25.76 -9.93 -2.90
C VAL A 126 -25.30 -9.45 -4.28
N GLN A 127 -25.27 -8.14 -4.47
CA GLN A 127 -24.71 -7.51 -5.67
C GLN A 127 -23.21 -7.28 -5.44
N TRP A 128 -22.39 -7.87 -6.31
CA TRP A 128 -20.94 -7.75 -6.25
C TRP A 128 -20.41 -6.91 -7.41
N HIS A 129 -19.56 -5.94 -7.11
CA HIS A 129 -18.74 -5.20 -8.08
C HIS A 129 -17.29 -5.62 -7.93
N ILE A 130 -16.79 -6.45 -8.84
CA ILE A 130 -15.45 -7.01 -8.76
C ILE A 130 -14.53 -6.31 -9.74
N PHE A 131 -13.46 -5.67 -9.21
CA PHE A 131 -12.42 -5.05 -10.01
C PHE A 131 -11.34 -6.08 -10.35
N SER A 132 -11.17 -6.36 -11.64
CA SER A 132 -10.17 -7.30 -12.17
C SER A 132 -8.95 -6.56 -12.71
N LYS A 133 -7.78 -7.21 -12.64
CA LYS A 133 -6.57 -6.79 -13.36
C LYS A 133 -6.57 -7.25 -14.83
N HIS A 134 -7.33 -8.28 -15.15
CA HIS A 134 -7.28 -8.97 -16.45
C HIS A 134 -8.38 -8.51 -17.40
N VAL A 135 -9.36 -7.80 -16.90
CA VAL A 135 -10.49 -7.29 -17.70
C VAL A 135 -10.62 -5.80 -17.43
N SER A 136 -10.67 -5.00 -18.50
CA SER A 136 -10.83 -3.53 -18.42
C SER A 136 -12.26 -3.11 -18.00
N ALA A 137 -13.09 -4.03 -17.55
CA ALA A 137 -14.46 -3.82 -17.12
C ALA A 137 -14.68 -4.29 -15.68
N ILE A 138 -15.64 -3.69 -15.00
CA ILE A 138 -16.12 -4.16 -13.71
C ILE A 138 -16.96 -5.41 -13.96
N LEU A 139 -16.62 -6.52 -13.31
CA LEU A 139 -17.44 -7.73 -13.33
C LEU A 139 -18.62 -7.55 -12.38
N LEU A 140 -19.81 -7.44 -12.93
CA LEU A 140 -21.06 -7.31 -12.16
C LEU A 140 -21.71 -8.68 -12.01
N LEU A 141 -21.92 -9.12 -10.78
CA LEU A 141 -22.66 -10.34 -10.48
C LEU A 141 -24.03 -9.98 -9.93
N PHE A 142 -25.05 -10.20 -10.75
CA PHE A 142 -26.46 -10.13 -10.36
C PHE A 142 -27.08 -11.53 -10.42
N ARG A 143 -27.97 -11.83 -9.50
CA ARG A 143 -28.68 -13.11 -9.47
C ARG A 143 -29.60 -13.33 -10.69
N GLU A 144 -30.04 -12.27 -11.33
CA GLU A 144 -31.05 -12.33 -12.41
C GLU A 144 -30.47 -12.62 -13.81
N TYR A 145 -29.14 -12.57 -14.00
CA TYR A 145 -28.51 -12.77 -15.32
C TYR A 145 -27.87 -14.14 -15.56
N ILE A 146 -28.08 -15.11 -14.66
CA ILE A 146 -27.56 -16.49 -14.82
C ILE A 146 -28.66 -17.45 -15.36
N LEU A 147 -29.78 -16.93 -15.81
CA LEU A 147 -30.82 -17.73 -16.46
C LEU A 147 -31.03 -17.22 -17.88
N HIS A 148 -30.06 -17.60 -18.76
CA HIS A 148 -30.34 -17.92 -20.18
C HIS A 148 -29.07 -18.41 -20.86
#